data_72cfbca777a0ca0707453bb6c7cff71d
#
_entry.id   72cfbca777a0ca0707453bb6c7cff71d
#
_cell.length_a   1.000
_cell.length_b   1.000
_cell.length_c   1.000
_cell.angle_alpha   90.00
_cell.angle_beta   90.00
_cell.angle_gamma   90.00
#
_symmetry.space_group_name_H-M   'P 1'
#
loop_
_entity.id
_entity.type
_entity.pdbx_description
1 polymer ?
#
loop_
_entity_poly.entity_id
_entity_poly.type
_entity_poly.pdbx_seq_one_letter_code
_entity_poly.pdbx_strand_id
1 'polypeptide(L)'
;MNPQRLNKLAKMLGISAVVFFSVSCKEESAQIGQPAPEIAAFDLQGNKASLSDWQGKTVLINFWSETCGACIAELRTLQQWAEKYPNQVQLIAMNIDGEKADTQAIIIKRQLTLPVFKDQMKITAERYQLVGTPTSFVIDPNGKVIYKFEGLISENDLQRLFQPTKS
;
A
#
# COMPACT_ATOMS: atom_id res chain seq x y z
N MET A 1 -42.27 -5.39 -69.49
CA MET A 1 -41.95 -4.85 -68.14
C MET A 1 -40.84 -5.71 -67.52
N ASN A 2 -39.69 -5.15 -67.27
CA ASN A 2 -38.44 -5.90 -67.06
C ASN A 2 -38.15 -6.02 -65.52
N PRO A 3 -38.06 -7.23 -64.94
CA PRO A 3 -37.93 -7.47 -63.51
C PRO A 3 -36.52 -7.29 -62.94
N GLN A 4 -35.62 -6.61 -63.65
CA GLN A 4 -34.21 -6.53 -63.24
C GLN A 4 -33.79 -5.27 -62.47
N ARG A 5 -34.72 -4.44 -61.98
CA ARG A 5 -34.40 -3.19 -61.29
C ARG A 5 -34.59 -3.20 -59.76
N LEU A 6 -34.98 -4.34 -59.15
CA LEU A 6 -35.27 -4.38 -57.71
C LEU A 6 -34.17 -4.97 -56.84
N ASN A 7 -33.01 -5.34 -57.40
CA ASN A 7 -31.96 -6.05 -56.66
C ASN A 7 -30.71 -5.23 -56.34
N LYS A 8 -30.74 -3.91 -56.42
CA LYS A 8 -29.54 -3.06 -56.19
C LYS A 8 -29.60 -2.16 -54.93
N LEU A 9 -30.61 -2.29 -54.08
CA LEU A 9 -30.75 -1.44 -52.86
C LEU A 9 -30.55 -2.18 -51.54
N ALA A 10 -30.13 -3.43 -51.54
CA ALA A 10 -29.98 -4.25 -50.32
C ALA A 10 -28.52 -4.56 -49.94
N LYS A 11 -27.55 -3.74 -50.32
CA LYS A 11 -26.11 -3.98 -50.00
C LYS A 11 -25.40 -2.76 -49.45
N MET A 12 -25.94 -2.04 -48.52
CA MET A 12 -25.17 -1.05 -47.73
C MET A 12 -25.78 -0.85 -46.34
N LEU A 13 -25.94 -1.92 -45.55
CA LEU A 13 -25.98 -1.81 -44.11
C LEU A 13 -24.67 -2.43 -43.55
N GLY A 14 -23.62 -1.64 -43.58
CA GLY A 14 -22.39 -1.93 -42.84
C GLY A 14 -22.71 -1.85 -41.34
N ILE A 15 -22.84 -3.01 -40.71
CA ILE A 15 -22.92 -3.09 -39.26
C ILE A 15 -21.54 -2.73 -38.72
N SER A 16 -21.35 -1.47 -38.33
CA SER A 16 -20.18 -1.01 -37.59
C SER A 16 -20.29 -1.63 -36.18
N ALA A 17 -19.61 -2.73 -35.97
CA ALA A 17 -19.48 -3.33 -34.62
C ALA A 17 -18.61 -2.38 -33.79
N VAL A 18 -19.24 -1.54 -32.98
CA VAL A 18 -18.56 -0.75 -31.95
C VAL A 18 -18.16 -1.71 -30.85
N VAL A 19 -16.89 -2.12 -30.87
CA VAL A 19 -16.30 -2.89 -29.76
C VAL A 19 -16.14 -1.95 -28.58
N PHE A 20 -17.05 -2.01 -27.63
CA PHE A 20 -16.88 -1.38 -26.33
C PHE A 20 -15.77 -2.12 -25.57
N PHE A 21 -14.56 -1.59 -25.56
CA PHE A 21 -13.56 -1.96 -24.58
C PHE A 21 -14.06 -1.46 -23.22
N SER A 22 -14.69 -2.33 -22.43
CA SER A 22 -14.93 -2.07 -21.03
C SER A 22 -13.56 -2.07 -20.33
N VAL A 23 -13.01 -0.89 -20.08
CA VAL A 23 -11.90 -0.71 -19.14
C VAL A 23 -12.48 -1.03 -17.76
N SER A 24 -12.32 -2.27 -17.34
CA SER A 24 -12.59 -2.66 -15.96
C SER A 24 -11.57 -1.93 -15.09
N CYS A 25 -11.98 -0.92 -14.36
CA CYS A 25 -11.19 -0.37 -13.26
C CYS A 25 -11.04 -1.51 -12.24
N LYS A 26 -9.93 -2.22 -12.30
CA LYS A 26 -9.58 -3.19 -11.26
C LYS A 26 -9.30 -2.39 -10.01
N GLU A 27 -10.13 -2.54 -9.00
CA GLU A 27 -9.90 -1.95 -7.68
C GLU A 27 -8.57 -2.49 -7.17
N GLU A 28 -7.60 -1.59 -6.93
CA GLU A 28 -6.27 -1.97 -6.46
C GLU A 28 -6.38 -2.41 -5.01
N SER A 29 -6.13 -3.69 -4.74
CA SER A 29 -6.08 -4.23 -3.38
C SER A 29 -4.78 -4.95 -3.11
N ALA A 30 -4.23 -4.78 -1.90
CA ALA A 30 -3.00 -5.42 -1.48
C ALA A 30 -3.18 -6.93 -1.34
N GLN A 31 -2.49 -7.71 -2.18
CA GLN A 31 -2.51 -9.16 -2.16
C GLN A 31 -1.09 -9.71 -2.26
N ILE A 32 -0.79 -10.76 -1.49
CA ILE A 32 0.53 -11.42 -1.54
C ILE A 32 0.82 -11.91 -2.96
N GLY A 33 2.03 -11.62 -3.45
CA GLY A 33 2.49 -11.95 -4.79
C GLY A 33 2.08 -10.96 -5.88
N GLN A 34 1.24 -9.97 -5.59
CA GLN A 34 0.80 -8.93 -6.52
C GLN A 34 1.57 -7.61 -6.30
N PRO A 35 1.59 -6.71 -7.29
CA PRO A 35 2.09 -5.36 -7.08
C PRO A 35 1.37 -4.69 -5.89
N ALA A 36 2.14 -4.01 -5.05
CA ALA A 36 1.59 -3.26 -3.93
C ALA A 36 0.79 -2.05 -4.45
N PRO A 37 -0.43 -1.81 -3.93
CA PRO A 37 -1.17 -0.59 -4.25
C PRO A 37 -0.40 0.65 -3.85
N GLU A 38 -0.51 1.72 -4.65
CA GLU A 38 0.12 3.00 -4.33
C GLU A 38 -0.46 3.58 -3.03
N ILE A 39 0.40 4.23 -2.25
CA ILE A 39 0.00 4.89 -1.00
C ILE A 39 -0.51 6.32 -1.27
N ALA A 40 -1.48 6.75 -0.49
CA ALA A 40 -2.03 8.11 -0.50
C ALA A 40 -1.79 8.74 0.88
N ALA A 41 -0.53 9.09 1.17
CA ALA A 41 -0.12 9.54 2.49
C ALA A 41 0.82 10.74 2.41
N PHE A 42 0.95 11.44 3.53
CA PHE A 42 1.81 12.60 3.69
C PHE A 42 2.70 12.41 4.92
N ASP A 43 3.93 12.89 4.84
CA ASP A 43 4.78 12.97 6.02
C ASP A 43 4.24 14.04 7.01
N LEU A 44 4.89 14.18 8.16
CA LEU A 44 4.46 15.15 9.19
C LEU A 44 4.72 16.60 8.79
N GLN A 45 5.47 16.86 7.71
CA GLN A 45 5.71 18.17 7.11
C GLN A 45 4.74 18.48 5.97
N GLY A 46 3.86 17.53 5.60
CA GLY A 46 2.87 17.68 4.54
C GLY A 46 3.38 17.32 3.14
N ASN A 47 4.56 16.74 3.01
CA ASN A 47 5.05 16.25 1.73
C ASN A 47 4.39 14.90 1.40
N LYS A 48 3.95 14.77 0.14
CA LYS A 48 3.36 13.52 -0.35
C LYS A 48 4.42 12.43 -0.42
N ALA A 49 4.08 11.23 0.04
CA ALA A 49 4.87 10.02 -0.11
C ALA A 49 4.35 9.14 -1.24
N SER A 50 5.25 8.42 -1.90
CA SER A 50 4.96 7.43 -2.93
C SER A 50 5.82 6.18 -2.71
N LEU A 51 5.32 5.01 -3.06
CA LEU A 51 6.11 3.77 -3.00
C LEU A 51 7.33 3.84 -3.94
N SER A 52 7.26 4.62 -5.00
CA SER A 52 8.40 4.85 -5.90
C SER A 52 9.61 5.50 -5.22
N ASP A 53 9.41 6.23 -4.11
CA ASP A 53 10.50 6.86 -3.34
C ASP A 53 11.43 5.82 -2.71
N TRP A 54 10.95 4.58 -2.59
CA TRP A 54 11.68 3.47 -1.99
C TRP A 54 11.90 2.29 -2.95
N GLN A 55 11.78 2.52 -4.25
CA GLN A 55 12.03 1.49 -5.25
C GLN A 55 13.43 0.87 -5.08
N GLY A 56 13.53 -0.44 -5.22
CA GLY A 56 14.77 -1.19 -5.04
C GLY A 56 15.11 -1.53 -3.57
N LYS A 57 14.23 -1.15 -2.62
CA LYS A 57 14.36 -1.49 -1.20
C LYS A 57 13.26 -2.46 -0.77
N THR A 58 13.56 -3.28 0.24
CA THR A 58 12.49 -3.95 1.00
C THR A 58 11.81 -2.92 1.88
N VAL A 59 10.49 -2.78 1.75
CA VAL A 59 9.68 -1.80 2.50
C VAL A 59 8.79 -2.55 3.49
N LEU A 60 8.78 -2.11 4.76
CA LEU A 60 7.83 -2.54 5.77
C LEU A 60 6.88 -1.38 6.08
N ILE A 61 5.62 -1.49 5.65
CA ILE A 61 4.57 -0.56 6.03
C ILE A 61 3.86 -1.13 7.26
N ASN A 62 3.94 -0.42 8.39
CA ASN A 62 3.20 -0.75 9.61
C ASN A 62 2.06 0.25 9.79
N PHE A 63 0.82 -0.23 9.75
CA PHE A 63 -0.39 0.56 9.97
C PHE A 63 -0.73 0.58 11.44
N TRP A 64 -0.92 1.78 12.00
CA TRP A 64 -1.12 1.99 13.41
C TRP A 64 -2.11 3.11 13.72
N SER A 65 -2.64 3.11 14.96
CA SER A 65 -3.53 4.14 15.50
C SER A 65 -2.96 4.69 16.82
N GLU A 66 -3.23 5.96 17.11
CA GLU A 66 -2.78 6.67 18.32
C GLU A 66 -3.35 6.06 19.59
N THR A 67 -4.55 5.47 19.52
CA THR A 67 -5.25 4.83 20.63
C THR A 67 -4.90 3.34 20.81
N CYS A 68 -4.11 2.77 19.89
CA CYS A 68 -3.71 1.37 19.91
C CYS A 68 -2.42 1.18 20.74
N GLY A 69 -2.57 0.72 21.96
CA GLY A 69 -1.42 0.49 22.86
C GLY A 69 -0.42 -0.54 22.32
N ALA A 70 -0.92 -1.63 21.74
CA ALA A 70 -0.08 -2.65 21.09
C ALA A 70 0.73 -2.08 19.91
N CYS A 71 0.10 -1.17 19.13
CA CYS A 71 0.79 -0.51 18.02
C CYS A 71 1.99 0.34 18.49
N ILE A 72 1.80 1.11 19.57
CA ILE A 72 2.90 1.93 20.12
C ILE A 72 4.06 1.06 20.62
N ALA A 73 3.76 -0.09 21.23
CA ALA A 73 4.78 -1.05 21.65
C ALA A 73 5.54 -1.62 20.44
N GLU A 74 4.81 -2.01 19.39
CA GLU A 74 5.42 -2.53 18.16
C GLU A 74 6.28 -1.49 17.45
N LEU A 75 5.82 -0.23 17.32
CA LEU A 75 6.60 0.84 16.72
C LEU A 75 7.96 1.02 17.40
N ARG A 76 8.03 0.90 18.73
CA ARG A 76 9.31 0.94 19.47
C ARG A 76 10.20 -0.26 19.12
N THR A 77 9.62 -1.43 19.05
CA THR A 77 10.35 -2.64 18.64
C THR A 77 10.89 -2.50 17.23
N LEU A 78 10.07 -2.05 16.28
CA LEU A 78 10.47 -1.81 14.90
C LEU A 78 11.57 -0.76 14.78
N GLN A 79 11.48 0.32 15.56
CA GLN A 79 12.53 1.34 15.64
C GLN A 79 13.87 0.73 16.10
N GLN A 80 13.88 -0.05 17.18
CA GLN A 80 15.08 -0.73 17.68
C GLN A 80 15.69 -1.67 16.64
N TRP A 81 14.85 -2.41 15.91
CA TRP A 81 15.32 -3.28 14.84
C TRP A 81 15.92 -2.48 13.68
N ALA A 82 15.29 -1.38 13.26
CA ALA A 82 15.80 -0.52 12.19
C ALA A 82 17.12 0.18 12.59
N GLU A 83 17.26 0.59 13.84
CA GLU A 83 18.51 1.17 14.38
C GLU A 83 19.63 0.13 14.44
N LYS A 84 19.32 -1.10 14.85
CA LYS A 84 20.29 -2.19 14.95
C LYS A 84 20.76 -2.71 13.59
N TYR A 85 19.86 -2.69 12.59
CA TYR A 85 20.12 -3.20 11.25
C TYR A 85 19.81 -2.13 10.19
N PRO A 86 20.59 -1.05 10.13
CA PRO A 86 20.33 0.05 9.21
C PRO A 86 20.41 -0.41 7.77
N ASN A 87 19.55 0.18 6.92
CA ASN A 87 19.47 -0.06 5.48
C ASN A 87 19.00 -1.46 5.03
N GLN A 88 18.60 -2.35 5.95
CA GLN A 88 18.03 -3.65 5.57
C GLN A 88 16.57 -3.54 5.13
N VAL A 89 15.79 -2.75 5.87
CA VAL A 89 14.37 -2.54 5.61
C VAL A 89 14.06 -1.06 5.70
N GLN A 90 13.34 -0.53 4.71
CA GLN A 90 12.74 0.81 4.77
C GLN A 90 11.45 0.71 5.59
N LEU A 91 11.48 1.22 6.80
CA LEU A 91 10.32 1.25 7.67
C LEU A 91 9.45 2.47 7.37
N ILE A 92 8.13 2.27 7.32
CA ILE A 92 7.11 3.29 7.15
C ILE A 92 6.02 3.06 8.19
N ALA A 93 5.90 3.96 9.16
CA ALA A 93 4.81 3.93 10.13
C ALA A 93 3.63 4.75 9.63
N MET A 94 2.58 4.06 9.15
CA MET A 94 1.40 4.66 8.55
C MET A 94 0.30 4.86 9.59
N ASN A 95 0.08 6.10 10.03
CA ASN A 95 -1.04 6.44 10.91
C ASN A 95 -2.36 6.49 10.12
N ILE A 96 -3.40 5.85 10.65
CA ILE A 96 -4.73 5.74 10.01
C ILE A 96 -5.84 6.51 10.74
N ASP A 97 -5.50 7.36 11.69
CA ASP A 97 -6.51 8.11 12.48
C ASP A 97 -7.10 9.30 11.71
N GLY A 98 -6.59 9.59 10.51
CA GLY A 98 -7.10 10.63 9.63
C GLY A 98 -6.48 12.00 9.86
N GLU A 99 -7.06 13.02 9.19
CA GLU A 99 -6.50 14.37 9.16
C GLU A 99 -6.40 15.03 10.52
N LYS A 100 -7.45 14.86 11.36
CA LYS A 100 -7.58 15.56 12.64
C LYS A 100 -6.73 14.98 13.76
N ALA A 101 -6.09 13.84 13.56
CA ALA A 101 -5.24 13.21 14.56
C ALA A 101 -3.98 14.04 14.83
N ASP A 102 -3.62 14.18 16.11
CA ASP A 102 -2.40 14.89 16.53
C ASP A 102 -1.20 13.93 16.60
N THR A 103 -0.91 13.32 15.46
CA THR A 103 0.15 12.32 15.31
C THR A 103 1.50 12.87 15.75
N GLN A 104 1.79 14.15 15.48
CA GLN A 104 3.04 14.79 15.90
C GLN A 104 3.20 14.80 17.43
N ALA A 105 2.15 15.16 18.19
CA ALA A 105 2.21 15.16 19.64
C ALA A 105 2.43 13.74 20.20
N ILE A 106 1.81 12.72 19.60
CA ILE A 106 2.03 11.32 20.01
C ILE A 106 3.46 10.86 19.74
N ILE A 107 4.02 11.17 18.56
CA ILE A 107 5.40 10.82 18.21
C ILE A 107 6.39 11.43 19.22
N ILE A 108 6.23 12.70 19.52
CA ILE A 108 7.07 13.40 20.51
C ILE A 108 6.90 12.77 21.91
N LYS A 109 5.67 12.60 22.37
CA LYS A 109 5.35 12.02 23.69
C LYS A 109 5.90 10.61 23.85
N ARG A 110 5.93 9.82 22.78
CA ARG A 110 6.39 8.43 22.78
C ARG A 110 7.87 8.28 22.41
N GLN A 111 8.54 9.39 22.07
CA GLN A 111 9.96 9.42 21.67
C GLN A 111 10.24 8.49 20.47
N LEU A 112 9.35 8.52 19.47
CA LEU A 112 9.50 7.75 18.25
C LEU A 112 10.29 8.59 17.23
N THR A 113 11.27 7.96 16.58
CA THR A 113 12.17 8.59 15.59
C THR A 113 12.05 7.99 14.19
N LEU A 114 11.23 6.95 14.06
CA LEU A 114 11.00 6.26 12.79
C LEU A 114 10.21 7.15 11.81
N PRO A 115 10.30 6.91 10.49
CA PRO A 115 9.53 7.65 9.49
C PRO A 115 8.02 7.43 9.65
N VAL A 116 7.29 8.51 9.93
CA VAL A 116 5.84 8.50 10.15
C VAL A 116 5.13 9.22 9.03
N PHE A 117 4.05 8.60 8.52
CA PHE A 117 3.17 9.14 7.49
C PHE A 117 1.72 9.08 7.97
N LYS A 118 0.90 10.01 7.46
CA LYS A 118 -0.53 10.07 7.76
C LYS A 118 -1.33 9.68 6.52
N ASP A 119 -2.18 8.68 6.65
CA ASP A 119 -3.25 8.37 5.70
C ASP A 119 -4.48 9.22 6.04
N GLN A 120 -4.45 10.49 5.64
CA GLN A 120 -5.43 11.50 6.06
C GLN A 120 -6.87 11.15 5.66
N MET A 121 -7.04 10.54 4.49
CA MET A 121 -8.34 10.18 3.92
C MET A 121 -8.66 8.69 4.03
N LYS A 122 -7.81 7.90 4.68
CA LYS A 122 -7.91 6.43 4.81
C LYS A 122 -7.88 5.67 3.48
N ILE A 123 -7.42 6.30 2.41
CA ILE A 123 -7.32 5.69 1.08
C ILE A 123 -6.31 4.54 1.06
N THR A 124 -5.16 4.73 1.74
CA THR A 124 -4.17 3.66 1.85
C THR A 124 -4.71 2.49 2.67
N ALA A 125 -5.36 2.78 3.79
CA ALA A 125 -6.00 1.76 4.63
C ALA A 125 -7.04 0.93 3.86
N GLU A 126 -7.84 1.57 3.00
CA GLU A 126 -8.83 0.93 2.14
C GLU A 126 -8.17 0.04 1.09
N ARG A 127 -7.19 0.56 0.33
CA ARG A 127 -6.42 -0.21 -0.68
C ARG A 127 -5.70 -1.42 -0.07
N TYR A 128 -5.22 -1.30 1.15
CA TYR A 128 -4.56 -2.39 1.88
C TYR A 128 -5.54 -3.26 2.66
N GLN A 129 -6.85 -3.00 2.52
CA GLN A 129 -7.96 -3.78 3.11
C GLN A 129 -7.73 -4.04 4.60
N LEU A 130 -7.45 -2.98 5.36
CA LEU A 130 -7.18 -3.10 6.79
C LEU A 130 -8.45 -3.46 7.57
N VAL A 131 -8.35 -4.50 8.40
CA VAL A 131 -9.40 -4.90 9.34
C VAL A 131 -9.15 -4.31 10.72
N GLY A 132 -7.88 -4.12 11.09
CA GLY A 132 -7.50 -3.60 12.39
C GLY A 132 -6.02 -3.19 12.45
N THR A 133 -5.60 -2.72 13.63
CA THR A 133 -4.21 -2.33 13.89
C THR A 133 -3.67 -3.03 15.15
N PRO A 134 -2.36 -3.34 15.18
CA PRO A 134 -1.40 -3.16 14.10
C PRO A 134 -1.64 -4.15 12.95
N THR A 135 -1.36 -3.72 11.73
CA THR A 135 -1.27 -4.59 10.55
C THR A 135 -0.05 -4.14 9.74
N SER A 136 0.73 -5.09 9.26
CA SER A 136 1.95 -4.77 8.51
C SER A 136 2.01 -5.50 7.17
N PHE A 137 2.56 -4.82 6.18
CA PHE A 137 2.85 -5.40 4.86
C PHE A 137 4.33 -5.25 4.53
N VAL A 138 4.91 -6.30 3.97
CA VAL A 138 6.26 -6.26 3.43
C VAL A 138 6.21 -6.25 1.91
N ILE A 139 6.90 -5.30 1.32
CA ILE A 139 7.00 -5.11 -0.12
C ILE A 139 8.46 -5.37 -0.51
N ASP A 140 8.67 -6.20 -1.51
CA ASP A 140 10.00 -6.53 -2.03
C ASP A 140 10.59 -5.37 -2.87
N PRO A 141 11.89 -5.43 -3.23
CA PRO A 141 12.53 -4.41 -4.07
C PRO A 141 11.90 -4.22 -5.46
N ASN A 142 11.08 -5.18 -5.93
CA ASN A 142 10.35 -5.10 -7.19
C ASN A 142 8.95 -4.50 -7.05
N GLY A 143 8.57 -4.07 -5.83
CA GLY A 143 7.27 -3.48 -5.55
C GLY A 143 6.13 -4.49 -5.34
N LYS A 144 6.43 -5.77 -5.07
CA LYS A 144 5.40 -6.80 -4.79
C LYS A 144 5.22 -7.00 -3.30
N VAL A 145 3.96 -7.19 -2.89
CA VAL A 145 3.64 -7.61 -1.52
C VAL A 145 4.10 -9.05 -1.31
N ILE A 146 4.98 -9.28 -0.33
CA ILE A 146 5.52 -10.63 -0.03
C ILE A 146 5.03 -11.18 1.31
N TYR A 147 4.68 -10.31 2.28
CA TYR A 147 4.10 -10.73 3.57
C TYR A 147 3.01 -9.77 4.02
N LYS A 148 2.05 -10.30 4.77
CA LYS A 148 1.06 -9.56 5.56
C LYS A 148 1.06 -10.12 6.98
N PHE A 149 1.14 -9.26 7.98
CA PHE A 149 1.03 -9.60 9.40
C PHE A 149 -0.18 -8.88 9.98
N GLU A 150 -1.14 -9.63 10.51
CA GLU A 150 -2.29 -9.10 11.26
C GLU A 150 -2.01 -9.25 12.74
N GLY A 151 -1.91 -8.16 13.46
CA GLY A 151 -1.39 -8.09 14.82
C GLY A 151 0.14 -7.87 14.86
N LEU A 152 0.74 -8.16 16.01
CA LEU A 152 2.19 -7.96 16.24
C LEU A 152 3.04 -8.89 15.38
N ILE A 153 4.13 -8.37 14.84
CA ILE A 153 5.13 -9.17 14.13
C ILE A 153 5.95 -9.97 15.16
N SER A 154 6.06 -11.28 14.96
CA SER A 154 6.86 -12.12 15.86
C SER A 154 8.35 -11.80 15.77
N GLU A 155 9.10 -12.06 16.84
CA GLU A 155 10.55 -11.86 16.86
C GLU A 155 11.27 -12.68 15.77
N ASN A 156 10.81 -13.91 15.49
CA ASN A 156 11.34 -14.73 14.40
C ASN A 156 11.10 -14.09 13.02
N ASP A 157 9.96 -13.45 12.82
CA ASP A 157 9.66 -12.74 11.58
C ASP A 157 10.51 -11.48 11.44
N LEU A 158 10.67 -10.71 12.52
CA LEU A 158 11.58 -9.56 12.56
C LEU A 158 13.01 -9.98 12.24
N GLN A 159 13.47 -11.09 12.82
CA GLN A 159 14.81 -11.61 12.51
C GLN A 159 14.95 -11.95 11.03
N ARG A 160 13.98 -12.61 10.43
CA ARG A 160 13.99 -12.93 8.98
C ARG A 160 13.98 -11.69 8.09
N LEU A 161 13.24 -10.65 8.49
CA LEU A 161 13.15 -9.40 7.72
C LEU A 161 14.43 -8.57 7.81
N PHE A 162 14.98 -8.41 8.99
CA PHE A 162 16.13 -7.52 9.24
C PHE A 162 17.47 -8.22 9.15
N GLN A 163 17.52 -9.55 9.24
CA GLN A 163 18.75 -10.36 9.12
C GLN A 163 18.56 -11.45 8.04
N PRO A 164 18.31 -11.10 6.78
CA PRO A 164 18.21 -12.12 5.76
C PRO A 164 19.52 -12.90 5.69
N THR A 165 19.43 -14.23 5.84
CA THR A 165 20.59 -15.11 5.61
C THR A 165 21.12 -14.86 4.22
N LYS A 166 22.39 -14.45 4.10
CA LYS A 166 23.05 -14.36 2.79
C LYS A 166 23.07 -15.77 2.18
N SER A 167 22.25 -15.97 1.16
CA SER A 167 22.28 -17.15 0.30
C SER A 167 23.47 -17.06 -0.66
#